data_d1c5af0a48654c5e5906c97256407bbf
#
_entry.id   d1c5af0a48654c5e5906c97256407bbf
#
_cell.length_a   1.000
_cell.length_b   1.000
_cell.length_c   1.000
_cell.angle_alpha   90.00
_cell.angle_beta   90.00
_cell.angle_gamma   90.00
#
_symmetry.space_group_name_H-M   'P 1'
#
loop_
_entity.id
_entity.type
_entity.pdbx_description
1 polymer ?
#
loop_
_entity_poly.entity_id
_entity_poly.type
_entity_poly.pdbx_seq_one_letter_code
_entity_poly.pdbx_strand_id
1 'polypeptide(L)'
;MTEFTRADGRALDQMRSVRITRNFTTNPAGSVLVEFGNTRVMCTASVEYGVPRFKRDSGEGWLTAEYAMLPSATHDRMPRESMKGKVKGRTHEISRLVGRSLRAAVDLEELGENTIQLDCDVLQADGGTRTASITGAYVALADAIAHLKAEGVVPGEPLLDPIAAVSVGIIDGEICLDLPYEEDSRAEVDLNVVMQESGDFVEIQGTGEHGLFGREDLNEMLDVAQKGCSELIAAQQAALGW
;
A
#
# COMPACT_ATOMS: atom_id res chain seq x y z
N MET A 1 -5.86 31.81 -19.62
CA MET A 1 -6.05 30.57 -18.87
C MET A 1 -5.10 30.64 -17.68
N THR A 2 -5.60 30.58 -16.47
CA THR A 2 -4.73 30.48 -15.27
C THR A 2 -4.06 29.12 -15.34
N GLU A 3 -2.74 29.10 -15.33
CA GLU A 3 -1.95 27.87 -15.28
C GLU A 3 -2.34 27.11 -14.01
N PHE A 4 -2.66 25.81 -14.14
CA PHE A 4 -3.00 24.96 -13.00
C PHE A 4 -1.81 24.87 -12.06
N THR A 5 -2.05 25.03 -10.78
CA THR A 5 -1.03 24.92 -9.74
C THR A 5 -1.60 24.08 -8.60
N ARG A 6 -0.86 23.04 -8.19
CA ARG A 6 -1.25 22.20 -7.07
C ARG A 6 -1.32 23.00 -5.77
N ALA A 7 -2.27 22.67 -4.89
CA ALA A 7 -2.54 23.41 -3.66
C ALA A 7 -1.32 23.49 -2.72
N ASP A 8 -0.46 22.47 -2.74
CA ASP A 8 0.77 22.39 -1.94
C ASP A 8 2.04 22.88 -2.70
N GLY A 9 1.89 23.35 -3.93
CA GLY A 9 2.97 23.89 -4.75
C GLY A 9 3.92 22.86 -5.36
N ARG A 10 3.63 21.56 -5.27
CA ARG A 10 4.42 20.52 -5.94
C ARG A 10 4.28 20.58 -7.46
N ALA A 11 5.28 20.05 -8.19
CA ALA A 11 5.13 19.74 -9.61
C ALA A 11 4.08 18.64 -9.82
N LEU A 12 3.52 18.53 -11.02
CA LEU A 12 2.47 17.56 -11.34
C LEU A 12 2.91 16.11 -11.08
N ASP A 13 4.15 15.79 -11.40
CA ASP A 13 4.78 14.50 -11.29
C ASP A 13 5.62 14.31 -10.01
N GLN A 14 5.40 15.14 -8.99
CA GLN A 14 6.15 15.13 -7.74
C GLN A 14 5.37 14.44 -6.62
N MET A 15 6.02 13.47 -5.95
CA MET A 15 5.52 12.84 -4.72
C MET A 15 5.50 13.82 -3.54
N ARG A 16 4.59 13.63 -2.58
CA ARG A 16 4.72 14.19 -1.23
C ARG A 16 6.00 13.65 -0.58
N SER A 17 6.45 14.29 0.50
CA SER A 17 7.55 13.72 1.29
C SER A 17 7.20 12.33 1.80
N VAL A 18 8.07 11.36 1.53
CA VAL A 18 7.91 9.97 1.97
C VAL A 18 8.84 9.69 3.13
N ARG A 19 8.33 9.07 4.18
CA ARG A 19 9.12 8.60 5.31
C ARG A 19 8.67 7.20 5.72
N ILE A 20 9.62 6.31 5.90
CA ILE A 20 9.41 4.93 6.37
C ILE A 20 10.23 4.72 7.64
N THR A 21 9.54 4.46 8.76
CA THR A 21 10.19 4.24 10.06
C THR A 21 9.94 2.79 10.49
N ARG A 22 10.99 1.97 10.44
CA ARG A 22 10.97 0.56 10.87
C ARG A 22 11.04 0.44 12.39
N ASN A 23 10.64 -0.72 12.90
CA ASN A 23 10.64 -1.03 14.34
C ASN A 23 9.84 0.00 15.16
N PHE A 24 8.73 0.45 14.59
CA PHE A 24 7.88 1.46 15.22
C PHE A 24 7.22 0.95 16.51
N THR A 25 6.85 -0.33 16.53
CA THR A 25 6.42 -1.07 17.73
C THR A 25 7.24 -2.36 17.85
N THR A 26 7.25 -3.00 19.01
CA THR A 26 8.21 -4.08 19.34
C THR A 26 7.61 -5.48 19.34
N ASN A 27 6.28 -5.64 19.29
CA ASN A 27 5.64 -6.94 19.42
C ASN A 27 5.57 -7.75 18.11
N PRO A 28 5.16 -7.16 16.96
CA PRO A 28 5.09 -7.90 15.71
C PRO A 28 6.48 -8.13 15.11
N ALA A 29 6.63 -9.17 14.29
CA ALA A 29 7.87 -9.50 13.61
C ALA A 29 8.33 -8.39 12.65
N GLY A 30 7.37 -7.70 12.00
CA GLY A 30 7.62 -6.47 11.24
C GLY A 30 6.73 -5.34 11.72
N SER A 31 7.26 -4.13 11.85
CA SER A 31 6.50 -2.96 12.30
C SER A 31 7.03 -1.67 11.69
N VAL A 32 6.17 -0.98 10.96
CA VAL A 32 6.53 0.18 10.15
C VAL A 32 5.49 1.29 10.33
N LEU A 33 5.96 2.52 10.53
CA LEU A 33 5.16 3.71 10.27
C LEU A 33 5.56 4.24 8.90
N VAL A 34 4.62 4.28 7.96
CA VAL A 34 4.78 4.91 6.65
C VAL A 34 4.03 6.24 6.60
N GLU A 35 4.67 7.25 6.07
CA GLU A 35 4.14 8.60 5.96
C GLU A 35 4.28 9.10 4.50
N PHE A 36 3.15 9.53 3.90
CA PHE A 36 3.09 10.24 2.61
C PHE A 36 2.54 11.63 2.92
N GLY A 37 3.43 12.61 3.12
CA GLY A 37 3.04 13.92 3.64
C GLY A 37 2.29 13.78 4.96
N ASN A 38 1.01 14.15 4.98
CA ASN A 38 0.14 14.05 6.15
C ASN A 38 -0.54 12.68 6.30
N THR A 39 -0.54 11.82 5.29
CA THR A 39 -1.07 10.46 5.43
C THR A 39 -0.10 9.61 6.25
N ARG A 40 -0.60 8.96 7.30
CA ARG A 40 0.19 8.11 8.21
C ARG A 40 -0.51 6.79 8.41
N VAL A 41 0.20 5.71 8.11
CA VAL A 41 -0.31 4.34 8.29
C VAL A 41 0.69 3.53 9.10
N MET A 42 0.22 2.90 10.17
CA MET A 42 0.98 1.87 10.86
C MET A 42 0.74 0.53 10.16
N CYS A 43 1.81 -0.10 9.70
CA CYS A 43 1.78 -1.40 9.05
C CYS A 43 2.53 -2.40 9.93
N THR A 44 1.88 -3.49 10.32
CA THR A 44 2.52 -4.55 11.08
C THR A 44 2.42 -5.89 10.36
N ALA A 45 3.39 -6.77 10.60
CA ALA A 45 3.41 -8.13 10.10
C ALA A 45 3.58 -9.09 11.28
N SER A 46 2.55 -9.86 11.55
CA SER A 46 2.53 -10.90 12.57
C SER A 46 2.72 -12.27 11.93
N VAL A 47 3.49 -13.14 12.56
CA VAL A 47 3.76 -14.49 12.09
C VAL A 47 2.96 -15.48 12.91
N GLU A 48 2.28 -16.43 12.25
CA GLU A 48 1.65 -17.59 12.85
C GLU A 48 2.23 -18.85 12.22
N TYR A 49 2.63 -19.82 13.06
CA TYR A 49 3.12 -21.10 12.60
C TYR A 49 1.95 -21.98 12.18
N GLY A 50 1.96 -22.39 10.93
CA GLY A 50 0.87 -23.13 10.28
C GLY A 50 0.03 -22.24 9.37
N VAL A 51 -0.90 -22.90 8.67
CA VAL A 51 -1.76 -22.27 7.66
C VAL A 51 -3.24 -22.52 7.96
N PRO A 52 -4.17 -21.69 7.44
CA PRO A 52 -5.60 -21.93 7.54
C PRO A 52 -6.00 -23.32 7.01
N ARG A 53 -7.14 -23.82 7.48
CA ARG A 53 -7.60 -25.20 7.12
C ARG A 53 -7.66 -25.49 5.63
N PHE A 54 -7.98 -24.49 4.81
CA PHE A 54 -8.08 -24.64 3.36
C PHE A 54 -6.72 -24.70 2.64
N LYS A 55 -5.62 -24.43 3.37
CA LYS A 55 -4.24 -24.48 2.86
C LYS A 55 -3.40 -25.61 3.47
N ARG A 56 -3.94 -26.37 4.43
CA ARG A 56 -3.23 -27.46 5.08
C ARG A 56 -2.82 -28.54 4.08
N ASP A 57 -1.65 -29.09 4.28
CA ASP A 57 -1.06 -30.14 3.42
C ASP A 57 -0.83 -29.69 1.97
N SER A 58 -0.83 -28.38 1.69
CA SER A 58 -0.50 -27.84 0.36
C SER A 58 1.00 -27.64 0.16
N GLY A 59 1.77 -27.56 1.24
CA GLY A 59 3.18 -27.17 1.22
C GLY A 59 3.40 -25.68 1.04
N GLU A 60 2.31 -24.89 0.87
CA GLU A 60 2.37 -23.43 0.64
C GLU A 60 1.99 -22.65 1.90
N GLY A 61 2.64 -21.51 2.08
CA GLY A 61 2.29 -20.53 3.09
C GLY A 61 1.03 -19.74 2.76
N TRP A 62 0.67 -18.84 3.66
CA TRP A 62 -0.44 -17.93 3.47
C TRP A 62 -0.09 -16.51 3.91
N LEU A 63 -0.58 -15.54 3.12
CA LEU A 63 -0.49 -14.13 3.47
C LEU A 63 -1.88 -13.51 3.38
N THR A 64 -2.28 -12.79 4.42
CA THR A 64 -3.54 -12.06 4.49
C THR A 64 -3.30 -10.65 5.03
N ALA A 65 -4.24 -9.75 4.77
CA ALA A 65 -4.16 -8.37 5.25
C ALA A 65 -5.49 -7.87 5.78
N GLU A 66 -5.41 -7.06 6.82
CA GLU A 66 -6.51 -6.25 7.33
C GLU A 66 -6.18 -4.76 7.17
N TYR A 67 -7.21 -3.96 7.02
CA TYR A 67 -7.10 -2.51 6.91
C TYR A 67 -8.15 -1.86 7.79
N ALA A 68 -7.76 -0.85 8.53
CA ALA A 68 -8.67 -0.08 9.36
C ALA A 68 -8.26 1.40 9.41
N MET A 69 -9.22 2.26 9.77
CA MET A 69 -8.97 3.67 10.03
C MET A 69 -9.32 3.98 11.48
N LEU A 70 -8.44 4.70 12.18
CA LEU A 70 -8.78 5.22 13.50
C LEU A 70 -9.98 6.19 13.40
N PRO A 71 -10.83 6.27 14.42
CA PRO A 71 -11.98 7.18 14.43
C PRO A 71 -11.64 8.63 14.11
N SER A 72 -10.48 9.11 14.54
CA SER A 72 -10.01 10.48 14.32
C SER A 72 -8.92 10.56 13.25
N ALA A 73 -8.85 9.59 12.33
CA ALA A 73 -7.93 9.61 11.20
C ALA A 73 -8.30 10.69 10.16
N THR A 74 -9.55 11.09 10.10
CA THR A 74 -10.10 12.14 9.23
C THR A 74 -10.52 13.36 10.04
N HIS A 75 -10.78 14.48 9.37
CA HIS A 75 -11.24 15.72 9.98
C HIS A 75 -12.46 15.49 10.88
N ASP A 76 -13.47 14.80 10.36
CA ASP A 76 -14.64 14.40 11.13
C ASP A 76 -14.42 13.04 11.77
N ARG A 77 -14.70 12.93 13.07
CA ARG A 77 -14.59 11.67 13.78
C ARG A 77 -15.57 10.64 13.23
N MET A 78 -15.06 9.52 12.74
CA MET A 78 -15.86 8.38 12.32
C MET A 78 -16.10 7.40 13.48
N PRO A 79 -17.28 6.74 13.57
CA PRO A 79 -17.49 5.67 14.53
C PRO A 79 -16.63 4.44 14.16
N ARG A 80 -16.13 3.72 15.18
CA ARG A 80 -15.42 2.45 14.95
C ARG A 80 -16.37 1.44 14.27
N GLU A 81 -15.90 0.81 13.20
CA GLU A 81 -16.72 -0.16 12.43
C GLU A 81 -17.07 -1.39 13.28
N SER A 82 -16.13 -1.87 14.11
CA SER A 82 -16.35 -2.98 15.04
C SER A 82 -17.50 -2.75 16.01
N MET A 83 -17.74 -1.49 16.42
CA MET A 83 -18.88 -1.16 17.32
C MET A 83 -20.24 -1.18 16.61
N LYS A 84 -20.25 -1.14 15.28
CA LYS A 84 -21.48 -1.25 14.48
C LYS A 84 -21.78 -2.70 14.06
N GLY A 85 -20.94 -3.66 14.46
CA GLY A 85 -21.09 -5.08 14.15
C GLY A 85 -20.96 -5.44 12.66
N LYS A 86 -20.54 -4.50 11.81
CA LYS A 86 -20.36 -4.72 10.37
C LYS A 86 -19.23 -3.87 9.83
N VAL A 87 -18.26 -4.51 9.20
CA VAL A 87 -17.18 -3.86 8.45
C VAL A 87 -17.76 -3.31 7.14
N LYS A 88 -17.35 -2.12 6.73
CA LYS A 88 -17.80 -1.49 5.49
C LYS A 88 -17.18 -2.16 4.26
N GLY A 89 -17.89 -2.07 3.12
CA GLY A 89 -17.40 -2.59 1.84
C GLY A 89 -16.04 -2.05 1.43
N ARG A 90 -15.79 -0.74 1.64
CA ARG A 90 -14.49 -0.10 1.37
C ARG A 90 -13.35 -0.72 2.19
N THR A 91 -13.56 -0.99 3.47
CA THR A 91 -12.57 -1.62 4.34
C THR A 91 -12.23 -3.03 3.86
N HIS A 92 -13.24 -3.83 3.51
CA HIS A 92 -13.04 -5.15 2.92
C HIS A 92 -12.33 -5.09 1.56
N GLU A 93 -12.70 -4.14 0.71
CA GLU A 93 -12.08 -3.96 -0.60
C GLU A 93 -10.58 -3.66 -0.45
N ILE A 94 -10.22 -2.70 0.42
CA ILE A 94 -8.81 -2.31 0.64
C ILE A 94 -8.02 -3.45 1.29
N SER A 95 -8.57 -4.14 2.30
CA SER A 95 -7.91 -5.32 2.89
C SER A 95 -7.57 -6.38 1.84
N ARG A 96 -8.51 -6.66 0.93
CA ARG A 96 -8.29 -7.61 -0.17
C ARG A 96 -7.26 -7.12 -1.17
N LEU A 97 -7.26 -5.82 -1.47
CA LEU A 97 -6.28 -5.19 -2.35
C LEU A 97 -4.86 -5.33 -1.77
N VAL A 98 -4.65 -4.93 -0.51
CA VAL A 98 -3.35 -5.04 0.17
C VAL A 98 -2.87 -6.50 0.19
N GLY A 99 -3.73 -7.43 0.63
CA GLY A 99 -3.38 -8.85 0.70
C GLY A 99 -3.04 -9.45 -0.67
N ARG A 100 -3.79 -9.10 -1.71
CA ARG A 100 -3.55 -9.59 -3.07
C ARG A 100 -2.24 -9.02 -3.65
N SER A 101 -2.02 -7.72 -3.47
CA SER A 101 -0.80 -7.06 -3.93
C SER A 101 0.44 -7.68 -3.29
N LEU A 102 0.44 -7.88 -1.98
CA LEU A 102 1.61 -8.39 -1.28
C LEU A 102 1.84 -9.90 -1.45
N ARG A 103 0.81 -10.67 -1.82
CA ARG A 103 1.03 -12.06 -2.26
C ARG A 103 1.85 -12.16 -3.55
N ALA A 104 1.84 -11.14 -4.42
CA ALA A 104 2.71 -11.09 -5.58
C ALA A 104 4.19 -10.80 -5.24
N ALA A 105 4.48 -10.39 -3.99
CA ALA A 105 5.84 -10.16 -3.49
C ALA A 105 6.40 -11.37 -2.69
N VAL A 106 5.69 -12.50 -2.64
CA VAL A 106 6.10 -13.66 -1.83
C VAL A 106 5.96 -14.94 -2.62
N ASP A 107 7.01 -15.73 -2.64
CA ASP A 107 6.95 -17.14 -2.99
C ASP A 107 6.35 -17.93 -1.82
N LEU A 108 5.10 -18.35 -1.98
CA LEU A 108 4.37 -19.05 -0.93
C LEU A 108 4.84 -20.49 -0.72
N GLU A 109 5.48 -21.12 -1.71
CA GLU A 109 6.10 -22.45 -1.54
C GLU A 109 7.36 -22.32 -0.68
N GLU A 110 8.22 -21.33 -0.96
CA GLU A 110 9.42 -21.04 -0.16
C GLU A 110 9.07 -20.55 1.26
N LEU A 111 7.92 -19.89 1.46
CA LEU A 111 7.43 -19.52 2.80
C LEU A 111 7.05 -20.74 3.62
N GLY A 112 6.71 -21.87 2.97
CA GLY A 112 6.22 -23.08 3.60
C GLY A 112 4.93 -22.85 4.39
N GLU A 113 4.43 -23.85 5.10
CA GLU A 113 3.16 -23.74 5.84
C GLU A 113 3.23 -22.77 7.04
N ASN A 114 3.56 -21.51 6.78
CA ASN A 114 3.51 -20.40 7.74
C ASN A 114 2.52 -19.34 7.26
N THR A 115 1.91 -18.61 8.17
CA THR A 115 1.01 -17.51 7.86
C THR A 115 1.62 -16.18 8.27
N ILE A 116 1.56 -15.20 7.38
CA ILE A 116 1.87 -13.79 7.70
C ILE A 116 0.57 -12.99 7.64
N GLN A 117 0.21 -12.36 8.75
CA GLN A 117 -0.92 -11.44 8.86
C GLN A 117 -0.41 -10.01 8.86
N LEU A 118 -0.89 -9.23 7.90
CA LEU A 118 -0.57 -7.82 7.78
C LEU A 118 -1.73 -6.99 8.31
N ASP A 119 -1.45 -6.04 9.21
CA ASP A 119 -2.42 -5.08 9.69
C ASP A 119 -2.00 -3.68 9.28
N CYS A 120 -2.91 -2.95 8.63
CA CYS A 120 -2.69 -1.58 8.15
C CYS A 120 -3.68 -0.65 8.85
N ASP A 121 -3.23 0.04 9.89
CA ASP A 121 -4.02 0.99 10.66
C ASP A 121 -3.71 2.42 10.25
N VAL A 122 -4.69 3.09 9.63
CA VAL A 122 -4.55 4.50 9.26
C VAL A 122 -4.70 5.37 10.50
N LEU A 123 -3.61 6.01 10.89
CA LEU A 123 -3.54 6.95 12.00
C LEU A 123 -4.02 8.35 11.61
N GLN A 124 -3.67 8.78 10.38
CA GLN A 124 -4.08 10.04 9.78
C GLN A 124 -4.25 9.85 8.27
N ALA A 125 -5.36 10.34 7.74
CA ALA A 125 -5.71 10.21 6.32
C ALA A 125 -5.71 11.58 5.65
N ASP A 126 -4.94 11.68 4.56
CA ASP A 126 -4.85 12.83 3.67
C ASP A 126 -4.61 12.35 2.23
N GLY A 127 -5.54 11.53 1.69
CA GLY A 127 -5.40 10.86 0.38
C GLY A 127 -4.36 9.75 0.37
N GLY A 128 -4.48 8.79 -0.55
CA GLY A 128 -3.50 7.72 -0.77
C GLY A 128 -3.33 6.72 0.38
N THR A 129 -4.34 6.50 1.24
CA THR A 129 -4.19 5.60 2.39
C THR A 129 -3.98 4.14 1.97
N ARG A 130 -4.63 3.67 0.90
CA ARG A 130 -4.47 2.32 0.37
C ARG A 130 -3.08 2.09 -0.23
N THR A 131 -2.55 3.07 -0.95
CA THR A 131 -1.23 3.01 -1.59
C THR A 131 -0.12 3.08 -0.55
N ALA A 132 -0.24 3.95 0.45
CA ALA A 132 0.66 3.99 1.60
C ALA A 132 0.64 2.66 2.39
N SER A 133 -0.55 2.05 2.58
CA SER A 133 -0.68 0.75 3.24
C SER A 133 0.09 -0.34 2.51
N ILE A 134 -0.04 -0.47 1.18
CA ILE A 134 0.69 -1.47 0.39
C ILE A 134 2.19 -1.23 0.49
N THR A 135 2.63 0.02 0.30
CA THR A 135 4.05 0.39 0.32
C THR A 135 4.69 0.15 1.69
N GLY A 136 4.01 0.53 2.78
CA GLY A 136 4.52 0.31 4.14
C GLY A 136 4.47 -1.15 4.58
N ALA A 137 3.39 -1.86 4.21
CA ALA A 137 3.24 -3.27 4.55
C ALA A 137 4.26 -4.18 3.84
N TYR A 138 4.76 -3.81 2.65
CA TYR A 138 5.88 -4.52 2.04
C TYR A 138 7.13 -4.50 2.94
N VAL A 139 7.47 -3.35 3.52
CA VAL A 139 8.63 -3.25 4.42
C VAL A 139 8.42 -4.05 5.70
N ALA A 140 7.20 -4.03 6.27
CA ALA A 140 6.87 -4.86 7.43
C ALA A 140 6.93 -6.36 7.09
N LEU A 141 6.49 -6.75 5.90
CA LEU A 141 6.58 -8.12 5.38
C LEU A 141 8.04 -8.57 5.23
N ALA A 142 8.91 -7.72 4.68
CA ALA A 142 10.33 -8.01 4.55
C ALA A 142 11.00 -8.26 5.92
N ASP A 143 10.66 -7.44 6.92
CA ASP A 143 11.13 -7.62 8.29
C ASP A 143 10.63 -8.95 8.91
N ALA A 144 9.37 -9.31 8.68
CA ALA A 144 8.80 -10.56 9.19
C ALA A 144 9.43 -11.79 8.54
N ILE A 145 9.71 -11.74 7.24
CA ILE A 145 10.43 -12.82 6.54
C ILE A 145 11.86 -12.92 7.05
N ALA A 146 12.55 -11.80 7.24
CA ALA A 146 13.90 -11.81 7.83
C ALA A 146 13.90 -12.40 9.25
N HIS A 147 12.88 -12.15 10.05
CA HIS A 147 12.69 -12.75 11.36
C HIS A 147 12.52 -14.29 11.26
N LEU A 148 11.64 -14.80 10.39
CA LEU A 148 11.45 -16.23 10.16
C LEU A 148 12.74 -16.94 9.70
N LYS A 149 13.53 -16.27 8.86
CA LYS A 149 14.85 -16.78 8.43
C LYS A 149 15.84 -16.82 9.60
N ALA A 150 15.87 -15.79 10.43
CA ALA A 150 16.75 -15.73 11.60
C ALA A 150 16.42 -16.83 12.63
N GLU A 151 15.16 -17.23 12.75
CA GLU A 151 14.72 -18.34 13.58
C GLU A 151 14.94 -19.72 12.94
N GLY A 152 15.38 -19.77 11.68
CA GLY A 152 15.58 -21.02 10.94
C GLY A 152 14.29 -21.73 10.53
N VAL A 153 13.15 -21.04 10.57
CA VAL A 153 11.83 -21.57 10.19
C VAL A 153 11.69 -21.64 8.67
N VAL A 154 12.21 -20.62 7.98
CA VAL A 154 12.18 -20.52 6.53
C VAL A 154 13.62 -20.55 6.01
N PRO A 155 14.06 -21.66 5.36
CA PRO A 155 15.43 -21.79 4.88
C PRO A 155 15.68 -21.09 3.54
N GLY A 156 14.64 -20.83 2.75
CA GLY A 156 14.71 -20.26 1.41
C GLY A 156 14.68 -18.73 1.37
N GLU A 157 14.38 -18.20 0.19
CA GLU A 157 14.26 -16.76 -0.09
C GLU A 157 12.84 -16.44 -0.56
N PRO A 158 11.84 -16.47 0.33
CA PRO A 158 10.44 -16.29 -0.08
C PRO A 158 10.10 -14.86 -0.51
N LEU A 159 10.92 -13.85 -0.18
CA LEU A 159 10.66 -12.49 -0.59
C LEU A 159 11.10 -12.28 -2.04
N LEU A 160 10.15 -11.86 -2.87
CA LEU A 160 10.34 -11.51 -4.27
C LEU A 160 10.58 -10.00 -4.44
N ASP A 161 10.52 -9.53 -5.68
CA ASP A 161 10.74 -8.12 -6.02
C ASP A 161 9.90 -7.15 -5.17
N PRO A 162 10.46 -5.98 -4.83
CA PRO A 162 9.72 -4.93 -4.15
C PRO A 162 8.44 -4.51 -4.89
N ILE A 163 7.41 -4.24 -4.10
CA ILE A 163 6.12 -3.75 -4.59
C ILE A 163 5.81 -2.42 -3.92
N ALA A 164 5.45 -1.44 -4.73
CA ALA A 164 4.93 -0.16 -4.25
C ALA A 164 3.61 0.19 -4.94
N ALA A 165 2.90 1.12 -4.34
CA ALA A 165 1.64 1.62 -4.88
C ALA A 165 1.54 3.14 -4.77
N VAL A 166 0.94 3.76 -5.79
CA VAL A 166 0.75 5.21 -5.85
C VAL A 166 -0.62 5.54 -6.41
N SER A 167 -1.17 6.70 -6.04
CA SER A 167 -2.34 7.29 -6.71
C SER A 167 -1.91 8.28 -7.79
N VAL A 168 -2.65 8.30 -8.88
CA VAL A 168 -2.53 9.28 -9.96
C VAL A 168 -3.94 9.71 -10.35
N GLY A 169 -4.16 10.96 -10.66
CA GLY A 169 -5.49 11.40 -11.12
C GLY A 169 -5.42 12.56 -12.07
N ILE A 170 -6.58 12.85 -12.68
CA ILE A 170 -6.77 14.04 -13.53
C ILE A 170 -7.50 15.08 -12.70
N ILE A 171 -6.87 16.26 -12.57
CA ILE A 171 -7.37 17.40 -11.79
C ILE A 171 -7.35 18.63 -12.68
N ASP A 172 -8.51 19.20 -12.98
CA ASP A 172 -8.64 20.36 -13.89
C ASP A 172 -7.95 20.14 -15.26
N GLY A 173 -8.00 18.90 -15.75
CA GLY A 173 -7.41 18.45 -17.02
C GLY A 173 -5.91 18.10 -16.95
N GLU A 174 -5.25 18.22 -15.80
CA GLU A 174 -3.82 17.90 -15.63
C GLU A 174 -3.61 16.59 -14.87
N ILE A 175 -2.65 15.78 -15.30
CA ILE A 175 -2.29 14.52 -14.65
C ILE A 175 -1.38 14.79 -13.45
N CYS A 176 -1.83 14.42 -12.26
CA CYS A 176 -1.15 14.65 -10.99
C CYS A 176 -0.78 13.35 -10.29
N LEU A 177 0.48 13.25 -9.84
CA LEU A 177 1.01 12.14 -9.04
C LEU A 177 0.71 12.35 -7.56
N ASP A 178 0.35 11.26 -6.85
CA ASP A 178 0.20 11.21 -5.39
C ASP A 178 -0.73 12.29 -4.84
N LEU A 179 -2.04 12.01 -4.96
CA LEU A 179 -3.10 12.95 -4.63
C LEU A 179 -3.30 13.09 -3.11
N PRO A 180 -3.16 14.29 -2.51
CA PRO A 180 -3.71 14.59 -1.20
C PRO A 180 -5.24 14.61 -1.26
N TYR A 181 -5.90 14.55 -0.09
CA TYR A 181 -7.38 14.49 -0.02
C TYR A 181 -8.08 15.63 -0.76
N GLU A 182 -7.52 16.83 -0.73
CA GLU A 182 -8.08 18.00 -1.41
C GLU A 182 -8.15 17.82 -2.94
N GLU A 183 -7.14 17.17 -3.53
CA GLU A 183 -7.12 16.85 -4.96
C GLU A 183 -7.96 15.59 -5.26
N ASP A 184 -7.78 14.52 -4.47
CA ASP A 184 -8.49 13.25 -4.60
C ASP A 184 -10.03 13.45 -4.60
N SER A 185 -10.54 14.29 -3.69
CA SER A 185 -11.98 14.54 -3.55
C SER A 185 -12.65 15.27 -4.72
N ARG A 186 -11.88 15.90 -5.60
CA ARG A 186 -12.35 16.63 -6.78
C ARG A 186 -11.81 16.09 -8.10
N ALA A 187 -11.07 14.99 -8.04
CA ALA A 187 -10.49 14.37 -9.22
C ALA A 187 -11.55 13.98 -10.24
N GLU A 188 -11.31 14.30 -11.51
CA GLU A 188 -12.11 13.84 -12.63
C GLU A 188 -11.93 12.34 -12.82
N VAL A 189 -10.69 11.88 -12.64
CA VAL A 189 -10.27 10.49 -12.70
C VAL A 189 -9.37 10.17 -11.52
N ASP A 190 -9.62 9.08 -10.81
CA ASP A 190 -8.74 8.50 -9.78
C ASP A 190 -8.22 7.15 -10.26
N LEU A 191 -6.90 7.00 -10.25
CA LEU A 191 -6.18 5.79 -10.62
C LEU A 191 -5.26 5.39 -9.47
N ASN A 192 -5.35 4.13 -9.04
CA ASN A 192 -4.41 3.53 -8.10
C ASN A 192 -3.63 2.42 -8.82
N VAL A 193 -2.31 2.50 -8.79
CA VAL A 193 -1.42 1.58 -9.50
C VAL A 193 -0.52 0.88 -8.50
N VAL A 194 -0.42 -0.43 -8.61
CA VAL A 194 0.51 -1.28 -7.86
C VAL A 194 1.49 -1.91 -8.84
N MET A 195 2.79 -1.72 -8.60
CA MET A 195 3.85 -2.19 -9.49
C MET A 195 4.95 -2.87 -8.72
N GLN A 196 5.64 -3.81 -9.38
CA GLN A 196 6.91 -4.37 -8.95
C GLN A 196 8.09 -3.52 -9.45
N GLU A 197 9.27 -3.74 -8.87
CA GLU A 197 10.53 -3.11 -9.29
C GLU A 197 10.86 -3.37 -10.77
N SER A 198 10.49 -4.56 -11.29
CA SER A 198 10.64 -4.91 -12.71
C SER A 198 9.88 -3.98 -13.67
N GLY A 199 8.91 -3.20 -13.15
CA GLY A 199 7.98 -2.40 -13.93
C GLY A 199 6.68 -3.13 -14.30
N ASP A 200 6.52 -4.38 -13.88
CA ASP A 200 5.29 -5.14 -14.10
C ASP A 200 4.16 -4.67 -13.18
N PHE A 201 2.96 -4.62 -13.74
CA PHE A 201 1.78 -4.24 -12.98
C PHE A 201 1.22 -5.40 -12.18
N VAL A 202 1.00 -5.18 -10.88
CA VAL A 202 0.28 -6.12 -10.02
C VAL A 202 -1.22 -5.83 -10.06
N GLU A 203 -1.59 -4.54 -10.04
CA GLU A 203 -2.98 -4.11 -10.12
C GLU A 203 -3.09 -2.67 -10.64
N ILE A 204 -4.11 -2.42 -11.43
CA ILE A 204 -4.52 -1.10 -11.90
C ILE A 204 -6.00 -0.95 -11.57
N GLN A 205 -6.34 0.06 -10.77
CA GLN A 205 -7.70 0.42 -10.39
C GLN A 205 -7.97 1.85 -10.84
N GLY A 206 -8.86 2.08 -11.80
CA GLY A 206 -9.16 3.41 -12.32
C GLY A 206 -10.65 3.66 -12.40
N THR A 207 -11.08 4.84 -12.01
CA THR A 207 -12.47 5.28 -12.03
C THR A 207 -12.57 6.71 -12.53
N GLY A 208 -13.44 6.93 -13.51
CA GLY A 208 -13.88 8.27 -13.89
C GLY A 208 -14.95 8.73 -12.91
N GLU A 209 -14.60 9.52 -11.91
CA GLU A 209 -15.51 9.99 -10.86
C GLU A 209 -16.43 11.12 -11.39
N HIS A 210 -15.84 12.08 -12.08
CA HIS A 210 -16.53 13.26 -12.63
C HIS A 210 -16.24 13.48 -14.12
N GLY A 211 -15.49 12.58 -14.76
CA GLY A 211 -15.11 12.65 -16.17
C GLY A 211 -14.87 11.26 -16.76
N LEU A 212 -14.55 11.24 -18.04
CA LEU A 212 -14.08 10.05 -18.75
C LEU A 212 -12.64 10.27 -19.15
N PHE A 213 -11.87 9.20 -19.24
CA PHE A 213 -10.49 9.23 -19.70
C PHE A 213 -10.29 8.31 -20.89
N GLY A 214 -9.45 8.73 -21.82
CA GLY A 214 -9.11 7.98 -23.00
C GLY A 214 -7.94 7.03 -22.79
N ARG A 215 -7.55 6.35 -23.86
CA ARG A 215 -6.41 5.45 -23.84
C ARG A 215 -5.08 6.19 -23.67
N GLU A 216 -4.99 7.39 -24.26
CA GLU A 216 -3.79 8.24 -24.17
C GLU A 216 -3.60 8.73 -22.72
N ASP A 217 -4.67 9.24 -22.11
CA ASP A 217 -4.64 9.65 -20.69
C ASP A 217 -4.22 8.51 -19.76
N LEU A 218 -4.76 7.29 -20.00
CA LEU A 218 -4.37 6.12 -19.22
C LEU A 218 -2.88 5.82 -19.37
N ASN A 219 -2.34 5.85 -20.57
CA ASN A 219 -0.92 5.58 -20.79
C ASN A 219 -0.05 6.62 -20.06
N GLU A 220 -0.38 7.90 -20.16
CA GLU A 220 0.35 8.97 -19.47
C GLU A 220 0.26 8.84 -17.93
N MET A 221 -0.95 8.52 -17.40
CA MET A 221 -1.09 8.24 -15.96
C MET A 221 -0.25 7.05 -15.51
N LEU A 222 -0.11 5.99 -16.34
CA LEU A 222 0.74 4.84 -16.03
C LEU A 222 2.23 5.20 -16.05
N ASP A 223 2.68 6.04 -16.98
CA ASP A 223 4.06 6.53 -17.02
C ASP A 223 4.39 7.33 -15.74
N VAL A 224 3.48 8.20 -15.32
CA VAL A 224 3.61 8.99 -14.09
C VAL A 224 3.58 8.07 -12.85
N ALA A 225 2.71 7.04 -12.84
CA ALA A 225 2.65 6.06 -11.77
C ALA A 225 3.95 5.26 -11.64
N GLN A 226 4.55 4.87 -12.77
CA GLN A 226 5.83 4.15 -12.78
C GLN A 226 6.94 4.96 -12.10
N LYS A 227 7.02 6.27 -12.39
CA LYS A 227 7.96 7.16 -11.71
C LYS A 227 7.74 7.14 -10.20
N GLY A 228 6.49 7.34 -9.75
CA GLY A 228 6.14 7.35 -8.32
C GLY A 228 6.45 6.03 -7.63
N CYS A 229 6.11 4.90 -8.24
CA CYS A 229 6.43 3.57 -7.70
C CYS A 229 7.94 3.34 -7.59
N SER A 230 8.73 3.78 -8.59
CA SER A 230 10.19 3.68 -8.53
C SER A 230 10.79 4.49 -7.38
N GLU A 231 10.29 5.71 -7.14
CA GLU A 231 10.71 6.54 -6.00
C GLU A 231 10.35 5.88 -4.65
N LEU A 232 9.16 5.26 -4.55
CA LEU A 232 8.72 4.53 -3.36
C LEU A 232 9.54 3.27 -3.09
N ILE A 233 9.87 2.51 -4.13
CA ILE A 233 10.72 1.32 -4.03
C ILE A 233 12.12 1.71 -3.56
N ALA A 234 12.70 2.77 -4.09
CA ALA A 234 13.99 3.28 -3.61
C ALA A 234 13.92 3.69 -2.12
N ALA A 235 12.80 4.27 -1.68
CA ALA A 235 12.60 4.60 -0.26
C ALA A 235 12.45 3.34 0.62
N GLN A 236 11.78 2.28 0.14
CA GLN A 236 11.69 0.99 0.82
C GLN A 236 13.07 0.34 0.96
N GLN A 237 13.85 0.28 -0.12
CA GLN A 237 15.21 -0.29 -0.13
C GLN A 237 16.12 0.49 0.82
N ALA A 238 16.10 1.81 0.78
CA ALA A 238 16.86 2.64 1.73
C ALA A 238 16.47 2.38 3.18
N ALA A 239 15.18 2.20 3.49
CA ALA A 239 14.71 1.88 4.83
C ALA A 239 15.15 0.47 5.27
N LEU A 240 15.20 -0.51 4.34
CA LEU A 240 15.65 -1.88 4.60
C LEU A 240 17.18 -1.99 4.68
N GLY A 241 17.90 -1.02 4.15
CA GLY A 241 19.38 -1.03 4.09
C GLY A 241 19.93 -1.86 2.92
N TRP A 242 19.18 -1.90 1.83
CA TRP A 242 19.52 -2.62 0.58
C TRP A 242 20.13 -1.69 -0.46
#